data_abf3349d5c18608ba880abb14238a5e0
#
_entry.id   abf3349d5c18608ba880abb14238a5e0
#
_cell.length_a   1.000
_cell.length_b   1.000
_cell.length_c   1.000
_cell.angle_alpha   90.00
_cell.angle_beta   90.00
_cell.angle_gamma   90.00
#
_symmetry.space_group_name_H-M   'P 1'
#
loop_
_entity.id
_entity.type
_entity.pdbx_description
1 polymer ?
#
loop_
_entity_poly.entity_id
_entity_poly.type
_entity_poly.pdbx_seq_one_letter_code
_entity_poly.pdbx_strand_id
1 'polypeptide(L)'
;IFGCLIYLALMAEAFFGYLLPWGQMSYWGAQVIVNLFSSIPLIGEDLAVWIRGDFTISDVTLNRFFAFHVIALPLVLLGLVMAHLMALHETGSNNPDGVQIKYQPKDPATGLPLDGIYSHPYYTVKDIVGVVVFLAVFSVIVFFMPEMGGYFLAANNFVSADPLRTPVHIAPVWYFTA
;
A
#
# COMPACT_ATOMS: atom_id res chain seq x y z
N ILE A 1 12.56 -3.31 -9.34
CA ILE A 1 12.86 -2.13 -8.53
C ILE A 1 11.57 -1.34 -8.25
N PHE A 2 10.86 -0.82 -9.27
CA PHE A 2 9.64 0.00 -9.05
C PHE A 2 8.55 -0.72 -8.24
N GLY A 3 8.33 -2.01 -8.46
CA GLY A 3 7.39 -2.80 -7.67
C GLY A 3 7.74 -2.85 -6.18
N CYS A 4 9.02 -2.96 -5.83
CA CYS A 4 9.47 -2.90 -4.43
C CYS A 4 9.26 -1.51 -3.82
N LEU A 5 9.49 -0.44 -4.59
CA LEU A 5 9.24 0.92 -4.13
C LEU A 5 7.74 1.19 -3.92
N ILE A 6 6.88 0.69 -4.82
CA ILE A 6 5.42 0.73 -4.66
C ILE A 6 5.00 -0.01 -3.38
N TYR A 7 5.56 -1.20 -3.14
CA TYR A 7 5.26 -1.97 -1.93
C TYR A 7 5.62 -1.21 -0.66
N LEU A 8 6.82 -0.62 -0.60
CA LEU A 8 7.24 0.19 0.55
C LEU A 8 6.37 1.44 0.74
N ALA A 9 6.00 2.10 -0.37
CA ALA A 9 5.09 3.25 -0.32
C ALA A 9 3.69 2.85 0.18
N LEU A 10 3.18 1.67 -0.21
CA LEU A 10 1.91 1.14 0.29
C LEU A 10 1.96 0.78 1.78
N MET A 11 3.10 0.27 2.28
CA MET A 11 3.28 0.05 3.72
C MET A 11 3.19 1.36 4.50
N ALA A 12 3.87 2.41 4.00
CA ALA A 12 3.80 3.74 4.59
C ALA A 12 2.38 4.34 4.50
N GLU A 13 1.72 4.19 3.35
CA GLU A 13 0.34 4.63 3.13
C GLU A 13 -0.64 3.99 4.14
N ALA A 14 -0.55 2.66 4.29
CA ALA A 14 -1.36 1.93 5.24
C ALA A 14 -1.09 2.36 6.69
N PHE A 15 0.17 2.58 7.04
CA PHE A 15 0.56 3.04 8.38
C PHE A 15 0.02 4.42 8.71
N PHE A 16 0.19 5.39 7.81
CA PHE A 16 -0.32 6.74 8.04
C PHE A 16 -1.85 6.76 8.10
N GLY A 17 -2.52 5.96 7.26
CA GLY A 17 -3.98 5.83 7.28
C GLY A 17 -4.51 5.19 8.56
N TYR A 18 -3.78 4.21 9.12
CA TYR A 18 -4.24 3.51 10.33
C TYR A 18 -4.30 4.38 11.57
N LEU A 19 -3.49 5.42 11.67
CA LEU A 19 -3.55 6.40 12.78
C LEU A 19 -4.82 7.26 12.73
N LEU A 20 -5.36 7.55 11.54
CA LEU A 20 -6.42 8.54 11.34
C LEU A 20 -7.73 8.27 12.08
N PRO A 21 -8.20 7.03 12.28
CA PRO A 21 -9.38 6.77 13.10
C PRO A 21 -9.24 7.18 14.57
N TRP A 22 -8.03 7.42 15.04
CA TRP A 22 -7.71 7.80 16.41
C TRP A 22 -8.29 6.86 17.48
N GLY A 23 -8.33 5.57 17.15
CA GLY A 23 -8.69 4.53 18.09
C GLY A 23 -7.53 4.09 18.95
N GLN A 24 -7.83 3.30 19.98
CA GLN A 24 -6.83 2.82 20.94
C GLN A 24 -5.71 2.01 20.24
N MET A 25 -6.04 1.14 19.29
CA MET A 25 -5.01 0.40 18.55
C MET A 25 -4.31 1.26 17.51
N SER A 26 -4.99 2.25 16.92
CA SER A 26 -4.37 3.22 16.00
C SER A 26 -3.26 4.00 16.68
N TYR A 27 -3.54 4.55 17.84
CA TYR A 27 -2.59 5.32 18.65
C TYR A 27 -1.39 4.47 19.10
N TRP A 28 -1.66 3.36 19.77
CA TRP A 28 -0.62 2.51 20.34
C TRP A 28 0.16 1.74 19.27
N GLY A 29 -0.49 1.36 18.18
CA GLY A 29 0.18 0.77 17.02
C GLY A 29 1.15 1.77 16.37
N ALA A 30 0.76 3.02 16.21
CA ALA A 30 1.65 4.07 15.72
C ALA A 30 2.83 4.31 16.68
N GLN A 31 2.58 4.31 17.97
CA GLN A 31 3.62 4.46 18.99
C GLN A 31 4.67 3.34 18.87
N VAL A 32 4.24 2.09 18.72
CA VAL A 32 5.16 0.95 18.54
C VAL A 32 5.99 1.11 17.28
N ILE A 33 5.35 1.42 16.15
CA ILE A 33 6.05 1.51 14.85
C ILE A 33 7.02 2.67 14.84
N VAL A 34 6.65 3.84 15.36
CA VAL A 34 7.57 4.98 15.43
C VAL A 34 8.74 4.69 16.38
N ASN A 35 8.51 3.95 17.46
CA ASN A 35 9.58 3.54 18.36
C ASN A 35 10.56 2.53 17.73
N LEU A 36 10.16 1.78 16.69
CA LEU A 36 11.13 0.97 15.94
C LEU A 36 12.18 1.83 15.24
N PHE A 37 11.82 3.02 14.78
CA PHE A 37 12.78 3.96 14.20
C PHE A 37 13.77 4.49 15.23
N SER A 38 13.38 4.61 16.50
CA SER A 38 14.30 5.09 17.56
C SER A 38 15.44 4.11 17.84
N SER A 39 15.31 2.85 17.43
CA SER A 39 16.37 1.86 17.56
C SER A 39 17.51 2.00 16.53
N ILE A 40 17.37 2.88 15.54
CA ILE A 40 18.43 3.15 14.56
C ILE A 40 19.59 3.86 15.25
N PRO A 41 20.83 3.33 15.19
CA PRO A 41 21.96 3.95 15.85
C PRO A 41 22.20 5.39 15.39
N LEU A 42 22.59 6.25 16.29
CA LEU A 42 22.98 7.66 16.11
C LEU A 42 21.85 8.64 15.81
N ILE A 43 20.86 8.28 15.00
CA ILE A 43 19.83 9.19 14.51
C ILE A 43 18.40 8.81 14.93
N GLY A 44 18.23 7.63 15.52
CA GLY A 44 16.90 7.02 15.71
C GLY A 44 15.97 7.84 16.58
N GLU A 45 16.45 8.36 17.69
CA GLU A 45 15.65 9.18 18.62
C GLU A 45 15.19 10.48 17.95
N ASP A 46 16.10 11.20 17.31
CA ASP A 46 15.77 12.43 16.58
C ASP A 46 14.81 12.17 15.44
N LEU A 47 15.01 11.05 14.72
CA LEU A 47 14.12 10.62 13.66
C LEU A 47 12.71 10.30 14.18
N ALA A 48 12.60 9.60 15.30
CA ALA A 48 11.31 9.28 15.91
C ALA A 48 10.56 10.55 16.35
N VAL A 49 11.26 11.50 16.97
CA VAL A 49 10.69 12.81 17.34
C VAL A 49 10.29 13.59 16.07
N TRP A 50 11.12 13.56 15.03
CA TRP A 50 10.80 14.22 13.78
C TRP A 50 9.57 13.61 13.09
N ILE A 51 9.42 12.28 13.07
CA ILE A 51 8.24 11.59 12.50
C ILE A 51 6.98 11.99 13.27
N ARG A 52 7.01 11.94 14.59
CA ARG A 52 5.87 12.33 15.43
C ARG A 52 5.57 13.83 15.30
N GLY A 53 6.62 14.64 15.20
CA GLY A 53 6.55 16.10 15.30
C GLY A 53 6.37 16.59 16.73
N ASP A 54 6.46 15.68 17.70
CA ASP A 54 6.34 15.88 19.12
C ASP A 54 7.07 14.75 19.85
N PHE A 55 7.17 14.83 21.18
CA PHE A 55 7.74 13.76 22.01
C PHE A 55 6.81 12.53 22.10
N THR A 56 5.52 12.72 21.92
CA THR A 56 4.49 11.67 21.90
C THR A 56 3.65 11.76 20.64
N ILE A 57 2.86 10.74 20.36
CA ILE A 57 1.82 10.81 19.31
C ILE A 57 0.78 11.86 19.76
N SER A 58 0.57 12.87 18.93
CA SER A 58 -0.25 14.04 19.25
C SER A 58 -1.03 14.53 18.03
N ASP A 59 -1.75 15.63 18.18
CA ASP A 59 -2.45 16.30 17.08
C ASP A 59 -1.51 16.69 15.94
N VAL A 60 -0.26 17.03 16.26
CA VAL A 60 0.76 17.32 15.24
C VAL A 60 1.05 16.09 14.40
N THR A 61 1.18 14.92 15.04
CA THR A 61 1.37 13.65 14.36
C THR A 61 0.17 13.33 13.46
N LEU A 62 -1.03 13.49 13.98
CA LEU A 62 -2.26 13.22 13.25
C LEU A 62 -2.38 14.10 12.00
N ASN A 63 -2.12 15.39 12.12
CA ASN A 63 -2.15 16.33 10.98
C ASN A 63 -1.11 15.98 9.91
N ARG A 64 0.11 15.62 10.32
CA ARG A 64 1.16 15.20 9.38
C ARG A 64 0.77 13.91 8.65
N PHE A 65 0.29 12.92 9.39
CA PHE A 65 -0.10 11.63 8.82
C PHE A 65 -1.30 11.77 7.89
N PHE A 66 -2.25 12.65 8.22
CA PHE A 66 -3.35 12.99 7.33
C PHE A 66 -2.83 13.57 6.00
N ALA A 67 -1.94 14.55 6.05
CA ALA A 67 -1.38 15.16 4.85
C ALA A 67 -0.58 14.15 4.00
N PHE A 68 0.18 13.26 4.63
CA PHE A 68 0.89 12.20 3.92
C PHE A 68 -0.06 11.19 3.29
N HIS A 69 -1.05 10.71 4.04
CA HIS A 69 -2.00 9.69 3.57
C HIS A 69 -2.95 10.20 2.46
N VAL A 70 -3.41 11.45 2.55
CA VAL A 70 -4.43 11.97 1.62
C VAL A 70 -3.80 12.60 0.37
N ILE A 71 -2.57 13.12 0.47
CA ILE A 71 -1.96 13.88 -0.62
C ILE A 71 -0.60 13.30 -1.05
N ALA A 72 0.39 13.28 -0.14
CA ALA A 72 1.76 13.06 -0.53
C ALA A 72 2.01 11.64 -1.05
N LEU A 73 1.62 10.62 -0.30
CA LEU A 73 1.81 9.22 -0.70
C LEU A 73 0.95 8.78 -1.89
N PRO A 74 -0.32 9.17 -2.01
CA PRO A 74 -1.09 8.92 -3.23
C PRO A 74 -0.42 9.50 -4.49
N LEU A 75 0.14 10.69 -4.42
CA LEU A 75 0.88 11.28 -5.55
C LEU A 75 2.18 10.51 -5.85
N VAL A 76 2.92 10.11 -4.81
CA VAL A 76 4.12 9.29 -4.96
C VAL A 76 3.77 7.93 -5.58
N LEU A 77 2.72 7.27 -5.11
CA LEU A 77 2.24 6.01 -5.65
C LEU A 77 1.83 6.13 -7.12
N LEU A 78 1.09 7.19 -7.47
CA LEU A 78 0.74 7.46 -8.86
C LEU A 78 1.98 7.59 -9.75
N GLY A 79 2.97 8.37 -9.31
CA GLY A 79 4.25 8.53 -10.03
C GLY A 79 5.03 7.22 -10.16
N LEU A 80 5.10 6.42 -9.10
CA LEU A 80 5.76 5.10 -9.12
C LEU A 80 5.05 4.10 -10.02
N VAL A 81 3.71 4.08 -10.03
CA VAL A 81 2.92 3.23 -10.94
C VAL A 81 3.16 3.63 -12.38
N MET A 82 3.17 4.93 -12.69
CA MET A 82 3.50 5.41 -14.04
C MET A 82 4.89 4.95 -14.46
N ALA A 83 5.91 5.13 -13.62
CA ALA A 83 7.27 4.69 -13.90
C ALA A 83 7.37 3.16 -14.06
N HIS A 84 6.61 2.40 -13.26
CA HIS A 84 6.52 0.95 -13.35
C HIS A 84 5.96 0.49 -14.69
N LEU A 85 4.87 1.12 -15.15
CA LEU A 85 4.26 0.82 -16.45
C LEU A 85 5.15 1.26 -17.62
N MET A 86 5.83 2.40 -17.52
CA MET A 86 6.82 2.81 -18.52
C MET A 86 7.94 1.77 -18.66
N ALA A 87 8.50 1.31 -17.54
CA ALA A 87 9.51 0.26 -17.54
C ALA A 87 9.01 -1.05 -18.15
N LEU A 88 7.74 -1.42 -17.90
CA LEU A 88 7.12 -2.58 -18.53
C LEU A 88 7.01 -2.40 -20.06
N HIS A 89 6.64 -1.22 -20.52
CA HIS A 89 6.56 -0.92 -21.97
C HIS A 89 7.93 -1.00 -22.66
N GLU A 90 9.00 -0.56 -21.98
CA GLU A 90 10.36 -0.66 -22.50
C GLU A 90 10.83 -2.11 -22.64
N THR A 91 10.66 -2.91 -21.61
CA THR A 91 11.13 -4.30 -21.60
C THR A 91 10.16 -5.27 -22.30
N GLY A 92 8.86 -4.96 -22.30
CA GLY A 92 7.79 -5.84 -22.72
C GLY A 92 7.45 -6.92 -21.69
N SER A 93 6.31 -7.57 -21.90
CA SER A 93 5.85 -8.66 -21.06
C SER A 93 6.67 -9.93 -21.31
N ASN A 94 7.01 -10.65 -20.24
CA ASN A 94 7.62 -11.96 -20.30
C ASN A 94 6.55 -13.06 -20.34
N ASN A 95 6.94 -14.26 -20.79
CA ASN A 95 6.14 -15.47 -20.71
C ASN A 95 6.87 -16.54 -19.89
N PRO A 96 6.18 -17.61 -19.43
CA PRO A 96 6.76 -18.66 -18.61
C PRO A 96 7.97 -19.38 -19.26
N ASP A 97 7.96 -19.47 -20.59
CA ASP A 97 8.98 -20.19 -21.35
C ASP A 97 10.21 -19.33 -21.67
N GLY A 98 10.17 -18.04 -21.32
CA GLY A 98 11.26 -17.10 -21.61
C GLY A 98 11.44 -16.75 -23.08
N VAL A 99 10.44 -17.02 -23.91
CA VAL A 99 10.47 -16.73 -25.35
C VAL A 99 10.44 -15.23 -25.59
N GLN A 100 11.38 -14.73 -26.37
CA GLN A 100 11.47 -13.31 -26.75
C GLN A 100 10.52 -13.03 -27.92
N ILE A 101 9.24 -12.81 -27.62
CA ILE A 101 8.17 -12.64 -28.63
C ILE A 101 8.46 -11.46 -29.56
N LYS A 102 9.01 -10.37 -29.08
CA LYS A 102 9.37 -9.17 -29.88
C LYS A 102 10.26 -9.47 -31.07
N TYR A 103 11.11 -10.50 -30.97
CA TYR A 103 12.09 -10.86 -32.00
C TYR A 103 11.66 -12.06 -32.86
N GLN A 104 10.47 -12.56 -32.63
CA GLN A 104 9.89 -13.63 -33.47
C GLN A 104 9.61 -13.12 -34.90
N PRO A 105 9.67 -14.01 -35.91
CA PRO A 105 9.19 -13.69 -37.25
C PRO A 105 7.75 -13.16 -37.21
N LYS A 106 7.49 -12.15 -38.01
CA LYS A 106 6.15 -11.54 -38.05
C LYS A 106 5.30 -12.23 -39.13
N ASP A 107 4.03 -12.44 -38.80
CA ASP A 107 3.00 -12.84 -39.75
C ASP A 107 2.83 -11.72 -40.80
N PRO A 108 3.01 -12.01 -42.08
CA PRO A 108 2.86 -11.01 -43.16
C PRO A 108 1.46 -10.38 -43.25
N ALA A 109 0.42 -11.11 -42.82
CA ALA A 109 -0.97 -10.63 -42.91
C ALA A 109 -1.33 -9.67 -41.76
N THR A 110 -0.79 -9.89 -40.55
CA THR A 110 -1.16 -9.13 -39.36
C THR A 110 -0.07 -8.18 -38.87
N GLY A 111 1.19 -8.39 -39.30
CA GLY A 111 2.35 -7.67 -38.81
C GLY A 111 2.75 -7.99 -37.37
N LEU A 112 2.05 -8.93 -36.74
CA LEU A 112 2.34 -9.38 -35.38
C LEU A 112 3.42 -10.49 -35.36
N PRO A 113 4.17 -10.61 -34.26
CA PRO A 113 4.97 -11.82 -34.05
C PRO A 113 4.09 -13.08 -34.14
N LEU A 114 4.62 -14.17 -34.69
CA LEU A 114 3.86 -15.42 -34.89
C LEU A 114 3.23 -15.96 -33.59
N ASP A 115 3.87 -15.68 -32.45
CA ASP A 115 3.42 -16.08 -31.10
C ASP A 115 2.74 -14.92 -30.34
N GLY A 116 2.42 -13.84 -31.04
CA GLY A 116 1.84 -12.63 -30.46
C GLY A 116 0.32 -12.66 -30.48
N ILE A 117 -0.31 -12.17 -29.43
CA ILE A 117 -1.75 -11.91 -29.37
C ILE A 117 -1.98 -10.40 -29.15
N TYR A 118 -3.05 -9.87 -29.73
CA TYR A 118 -3.45 -8.50 -29.48
C TYR A 118 -3.80 -8.29 -27.99
N SER A 119 -3.27 -7.23 -27.38
CA SER A 119 -3.65 -6.85 -26.02
C SER A 119 -5.11 -6.40 -25.95
N HIS A 120 -5.53 -5.58 -26.90
CA HIS A 120 -6.93 -5.15 -27.01
C HIS A 120 -7.65 -5.92 -28.13
N PRO A 121 -8.87 -6.45 -27.91
CA PRO A 121 -9.70 -6.32 -26.68
C PRO A 121 -9.44 -7.39 -25.62
N TYR A 122 -8.68 -8.44 -25.92
CA TYR A 122 -8.62 -9.67 -25.11
C TYR A 122 -8.14 -9.43 -23.66
N TYR A 123 -6.97 -8.83 -23.49
CA TYR A 123 -6.42 -8.59 -22.15
C TYR A 123 -7.01 -7.34 -21.50
N THR A 124 -7.37 -6.32 -22.28
CA THR A 124 -8.08 -5.14 -21.76
C THR A 124 -9.40 -5.53 -21.11
N VAL A 125 -10.18 -6.43 -21.72
CA VAL A 125 -11.44 -6.90 -21.12
C VAL A 125 -11.18 -7.71 -19.85
N LYS A 126 -10.15 -8.56 -19.83
CA LYS A 126 -9.79 -9.33 -18.63
C LYS A 126 -9.38 -8.42 -17.47
N ASP A 127 -8.60 -7.39 -17.74
CA ASP A 127 -8.18 -6.41 -16.73
C ASP A 127 -9.40 -5.66 -16.16
N ILE A 128 -10.31 -5.22 -17.03
CA ILE A 128 -11.56 -4.55 -16.60
C ILE A 128 -12.40 -5.49 -15.72
N VAL A 129 -12.54 -6.76 -16.10
CA VAL A 129 -13.27 -7.75 -15.30
C VAL A 129 -12.62 -7.91 -13.93
N GLY A 130 -11.28 -8.00 -13.86
CA GLY A 130 -10.54 -8.06 -12.61
C GLY A 130 -10.80 -6.85 -11.70
N VAL A 131 -10.76 -5.65 -12.27
CA VAL A 131 -11.07 -4.39 -11.55
C VAL A 131 -12.52 -4.38 -11.05
N VAL A 132 -13.48 -4.77 -11.88
CA VAL A 132 -14.90 -4.80 -11.48
C VAL A 132 -15.13 -5.80 -10.35
N VAL A 133 -14.57 -7.00 -10.41
CA VAL A 133 -14.68 -8.00 -9.35
C VAL A 133 -14.05 -7.48 -8.05
N PHE A 134 -12.84 -6.92 -8.13
CA PHE A 134 -12.19 -6.31 -6.98
C PHE A 134 -13.04 -5.22 -6.34
N LEU A 135 -13.54 -4.27 -7.12
CA LEU A 135 -14.37 -3.18 -6.63
C LEU A 135 -15.70 -3.67 -6.06
N ALA A 136 -16.29 -4.72 -6.63
CA ALA A 136 -17.51 -5.33 -6.09
C ALA A 136 -17.26 -5.92 -4.69
N VAL A 137 -16.21 -6.73 -4.53
CA VAL A 137 -15.84 -7.31 -3.23
C VAL A 137 -15.48 -6.20 -2.22
N PHE A 138 -14.68 -5.23 -2.64
CA PHE A 138 -14.32 -4.07 -1.83
C PHE A 138 -15.56 -3.32 -1.35
N SER A 139 -16.51 -3.04 -2.24
CA SER A 139 -17.75 -2.33 -1.91
C SER A 139 -18.61 -3.11 -0.92
N VAL A 140 -18.72 -4.43 -1.09
CA VAL A 140 -19.45 -5.29 -0.14
C VAL A 140 -18.85 -5.18 1.26
N ILE A 141 -17.53 -5.27 1.37
CA ILE A 141 -16.86 -5.15 2.67
C ILE A 141 -17.07 -3.76 3.26
N VAL A 142 -16.75 -2.70 2.53
CA VAL A 142 -16.75 -1.32 3.07
C VAL A 142 -18.15 -0.85 3.44
N PHE A 143 -19.17 -1.16 2.63
CA PHE A 143 -20.51 -0.63 2.83
C PHE A 143 -21.44 -1.54 3.63
N PHE A 144 -21.20 -2.85 3.64
CA PHE A 144 -22.13 -3.80 4.24
C PHE A 144 -21.52 -4.63 5.36
N MET A 145 -20.21 -4.86 5.36
CA MET A 145 -19.55 -5.75 6.32
C MET A 145 -18.17 -5.20 6.77
N PRO A 146 -18.07 -3.95 7.23
CA PRO A 146 -16.77 -3.32 7.51
C PRO A 146 -15.99 -4.01 8.63
N GLU A 147 -16.68 -4.64 9.56
CA GLU A 147 -16.06 -5.32 10.70
C GLU A 147 -15.67 -6.76 10.38
N MET A 148 -16.47 -7.48 9.56
CA MET A 148 -16.31 -8.91 9.26
C MET A 148 -15.98 -9.74 10.51
N GLY A 149 -16.72 -9.50 11.62
CA GLY A 149 -16.49 -10.20 12.90
C GLY A 149 -15.14 -9.88 13.55
N GLY A 150 -14.54 -8.74 13.25
CA GLY A 150 -13.24 -8.29 13.77
C GLY A 150 -12.04 -8.61 12.88
N TYR A 151 -12.26 -9.20 11.70
CA TYR A 151 -11.17 -9.50 10.76
C TYR A 151 -10.62 -8.28 10.05
N PHE A 152 -11.46 -7.32 9.69
CA PHE A 152 -11.04 -6.11 8.99
C PHE A 152 -10.89 -4.91 9.91
N LEU A 153 -11.75 -4.78 10.89
CA LEU A 153 -11.66 -3.72 11.87
C LEU A 153 -11.61 -4.31 13.29
N ALA A 154 -10.48 -4.12 13.96
CA ALA A 154 -10.30 -4.62 15.32
C ALA A 154 -11.23 -3.91 16.30
N ALA A 155 -11.93 -4.69 17.14
CA ALA A 155 -12.87 -4.16 18.13
C ALA A 155 -12.24 -3.11 19.06
N ASN A 156 -10.95 -3.26 19.39
CA ASN A 156 -10.23 -2.30 20.23
C ASN A 156 -10.05 -0.91 19.58
N ASN A 157 -10.31 -0.79 18.28
CA ASN A 157 -10.21 0.50 17.57
C ASN A 157 -11.51 1.31 17.60
N PHE A 158 -12.61 0.73 18.11
CA PHE A 158 -13.86 1.46 18.39
C PHE A 158 -13.79 2.27 19.70
N VAL A 159 -12.77 2.03 20.52
CA VAL A 159 -12.52 2.81 21.72
C VAL A 159 -11.55 3.94 21.39
N SER A 160 -11.90 5.17 21.76
CA SER A 160 -11.04 6.33 21.56
C SER A 160 -9.66 6.13 22.18
N ALA A 161 -8.64 6.69 21.53
CA ALA A 161 -7.27 6.62 22.02
C ALA A 161 -7.15 7.22 23.45
N ASP A 162 -6.56 6.44 24.35
CA ASP A 162 -6.21 6.86 25.70
C ASP A 162 -4.69 6.70 25.89
N PRO A 163 -3.93 7.82 25.90
CA PRO A 163 -2.48 7.79 26.09
C PRO A 163 -2.04 7.25 27.44
N LEU A 164 -2.92 7.25 28.43
CA LEU A 164 -2.62 6.82 29.81
C LEU A 164 -2.92 5.35 30.06
N ARG A 165 -3.58 4.68 29.11
CA ARG A 165 -3.98 3.27 29.26
C ARG A 165 -3.44 2.41 28.12
N THR A 166 -2.33 1.77 28.39
CA THR A 166 -1.72 0.83 27.44
C THR A 166 -2.59 -0.41 27.24
N PRO A 167 -2.93 -0.81 26.00
CA PRO A 167 -3.60 -2.07 25.73
C PRO A 167 -2.81 -3.30 26.18
N VAL A 168 -3.49 -4.38 26.55
CA VAL A 168 -2.86 -5.62 27.02
C VAL A 168 -1.98 -6.27 25.96
N HIS A 169 -2.39 -6.19 24.71
CA HIS A 169 -1.63 -6.69 23.56
C HIS A 169 -1.44 -5.57 22.54
N ILE A 170 -0.17 -5.20 22.34
CA ILE A 170 0.22 -4.29 21.27
C ILE A 170 1.25 -5.02 20.43
N ALA A 171 0.99 -5.15 19.13
CA ALA A 171 1.92 -5.67 18.16
C ALA A 171 1.98 -4.73 16.96
N PRO A 172 3.12 -4.65 16.26
CA PRO A 172 3.15 -4.01 14.95
C PRO A 172 2.10 -4.64 14.04
N VAL A 173 1.50 -3.83 13.17
CA VAL A 173 0.59 -4.37 12.15
C VAL A 173 1.34 -5.33 11.23
N TRP A 174 0.65 -6.36 10.75
CA TRP A 174 1.25 -7.52 10.08
C TRP A 174 2.18 -7.16 8.90
N TYR A 175 1.91 -6.08 8.17
CA TYR A 175 2.75 -5.66 7.04
C TYR A 175 4.10 -5.04 7.45
N PHE A 176 4.35 -4.86 8.75
CA PHE A 176 5.67 -4.52 9.31
C PHE A 176 6.39 -5.71 9.94
N THR A 177 5.79 -6.90 9.91
CA THR A 177 6.39 -8.12 10.49
C THR A 177 6.83 -9.13 9.43
N ALA A 178 6.71 -8.79 8.14
CA ALA A 178 7.10 -9.64 7.02
C ALA A 178 8.59 -9.57 6.71
#